data_1c697c35eb777dfd045d2ab5c535fd62
#
_entry.id   1c697c35eb777dfd045d2ab5c535fd62
#
_cell.length_a   1.000
_cell.length_b   1.000
_cell.length_c   1.000
_cell.angle_alpha   90.00
_cell.angle_beta   90.00
_cell.angle_gamma   90.00
#
_symmetry.space_group_name_H-M   'P 1'
#
loop_
_entity.id
_entity.type
_entity.pdbx_description
1 polymer ?
#
loop_
_entity_poly.entity_id
_entity_poly.type
_entity_poly.pdbx_seq_one_letter_code
_entity_poly.pdbx_strand_id
1 'polypeptide(L)'
;LDNVVKESVRMLPSIPSTVRVALKDDVVPLSRAYKRADGKGTYNSIMIPKGHELFIPLNVIQLSKELWGEDAQDFNPSRWDNLPSSVINAKMPPGHLFAFLSGPRSCVGK
;
A
#
# COMPACT_ATOMS: atom_id res chain seq x y z
N LEU A 1 -14.89 -16.07 -11.33
CA LEU A 1 -15.67 -15.06 -10.57
C LEU A 1 -14.82 -14.46 -9.44
N ASP A 2 -14.06 -15.27 -8.70
CA ASP A 2 -13.19 -14.83 -7.60
C ASP A 2 -12.19 -13.73 -8.03
N ASN A 3 -11.53 -13.90 -9.18
CA ASN A 3 -10.59 -12.92 -9.71
C ASN A 3 -11.25 -11.58 -10.06
N VAL A 4 -12.50 -11.61 -10.53
CA VAL A 4 -13.29 -10.40 -10.81
C VAL A 4 -13.56 -9.63 -9.51
N VAL A 5 -13.95 -10.36 -8.47
CA VAL A 5 -14.20 -9.75 -7.14
C VAL A 5 -12.91 -9.15 -6.57
N LYS A 6 -11.80 -9.89 -6.60
CA LYS A 6 -10.50 -9.40 -6.12
C LYS A 6 -10.07 -8.14 -6.88
N GLU A 7 -10.19 -8.13 -8.20
CA GLU A 7 -9.81 -6.98 -9.02
C GLU A 7 -10.72 -5.76 -8.75
N SER A 8 -12.01 -5.98 -8.57
CA SER A 8 -12.94 -4.92 -8.20
C SER A 8 -12.56 -4.27 -6.87
N VAL A 9 -12.26 -5.08 -5.85
CA VAL A 9 -11.84 -4.60 -4.52
C VAL A 9 -10.47 -3.93 -4.57
N ARG A 10 -9.55 -4.40 -5.42
CA ARG A 10 -8.26 -3.76 -5.63
C ARG A 10 -8.44 -2.33 -6.17
N MET A 11 -9.24 -2.18 -7.20
CA MET A 11 -9.42 -0.90 -7.89
C MET A 11 -10.33 0.07 -7.13
N LEU A 12 -11.37 -0.46 -6.50
CA LEU A 12 -12.41 0.31 -5.82
C LEU A 12 -12.60 -0.20 -4.38
N PRO A 13 -11.60 -0.01 -3.50
CA PRO A 13 -11.74 -0.44 -2.12
C PRO A 13 -12.81 0.39 -1.40
N SER A 14 -13.65 -0.25 -0.62
CA SER A 14 -14.69 0.40 0.18
C SER A 14 -14.11 1.41 1.19
N ILE A 15 -12.88 1.15 1.65
CA ILE A 15 -12.10 2.06 2.49
C ILE A 15 -10.86 2.49 1.70
N PRO A 16 -10.88 3.69 1.08
CA PRO A 16 -9.78 4.12 0.21
C PRO A 16 -8.52 4.56 0.96
N SER A 17 -8.65 4.85 2.26
CA SER A 17 -7.53 5.33 3.09
C SER A 17 -7.72 4.98 4.55
N THR A 18 -6.65 5.06 5.31
CA THR A 18 -6.70 4.92 6.77
C THR A 18 -5.76 5.90 7.45
N VAL A 19 -6.05 6.24 8.70
CA VAL A 19 -5.21 7.12 9.52
C VAL A 19 -4.61 6.32 10.67
N ARG A 20 -3.36 6.61 10.99
CA ARG A 20 -2.64 6.08 12.16
C ARG A 20 -2.01 7.24 12.92
N VAL A 21 -1.86 7.06 14.22
CA VAL A 21 -1.16 8.02 15.09
C VAL A 21 0.08 7.35 15.64
N ALA A 22 1.21 8.03 15.55
CA ALA A 22 2.46 7.53 16.12
C ALA A 22 2.40 7.55 17.66
N LEU A 23 2.56 6.38 18.27
CA LEU A 23 2.54 6.24 19.73
C LEU A 23 3.85 6.65 20.40
N LYS A 24 4.93 6.70 19.62
CA LYS A 24 6.29 7.11 20.02
C LYS A 24 6.99 7.73 18.82
N ASP A 25 8.13 8.36 19.06
CA ASP A 25 9.04 8.74 17.98
C ASP A 25 9.52 7.49 17.25
N ASP A 26 9.51 7.54 15.93
CA ASP A 26 9.92 6.40 15.10
C ASP A 26 10.60 6.89 13.82
N VAL A 27 11.37 6.00 13.19
CA VAL A 27 12.04 6.25 11.92
C VAL A 27 11.62 5.19 10.93
N VAL A 28 10.95 5.63 9.86
CA VAL A 28 10.50 4.74 8.78
C VAL A 28 11.57 4.73 7.68
N PRO A 29 12.21 3.59 7.41
CA PRO A 29 13.13 3.48 6.29
C PRO A 29 12.36 3.53 4.97
N LEU A 30 12.95 4.18 3.97
CA LEU A 30 12.41 4.25 2.62
C LEU A 30 13.03 3.16 1.75
N SER A 31 12.30 2.64 0.79
CA SER A 31 12.77 1.62 -0.16
C SER A 31 13.91 2.12 -1.07
N ARG A 32 14.00 3.43 -1.26
CA ARG A 32 15.04 4.11 -2.03
C ARG A 32 15.32 5.50 -1.45
N ALA A 33 16.50 6.05 -1.76
CA ALA A 33 16.83 7.41 -1.41
C ALA A 33 16.05 8.41 -2.28
N TYR A 34 15.55 9.46 -1.67
CA TYR A 34 14.85 10.56 -2.33
C TYR A 34 15.65 11.85 -2.23
N LYS A 35 15.67 12.64 -3.31
CA LYS A 35 16.28 13.97 -3.32
C LYS A 35 15.51 14.92 -2.42
N ARG A 36 16.21 15.74 -1.66
CA ARG A 36 15.60 16.82 -0.91
C ARG A 36 15.05 17.90 -1.84
N ALA A 37 13.97 18.52 -1.44
CA ALA A 37 13.34 19.60 -2.23
C ALA A 37 14.27 20.81 -2.41
N ASP A 38 15.19 21.06 -1.44
CA ASP A 38 16.21 22.10 -1.48
C ASP A 38 17.42 21.76 -2.36
N GLY A 39 17.46 20.56 -2.97
CA GLY A 39 18.56 20.07 -3.79
C GLY A 39 19.84 19.71 -3.02
N LYS A 40 19.86 19.87 -1.70
CA LYS A 40 21.06 19.69 -0.86
C LYS A 40 21.14 18.29 -0.25
N GLY A 41 21.14 17.25 -1.10
CA GLY A 41 21.33 15.87 -0.65
C GLY A 41 20.09 15.00 -0.78
N THR A 42 20.14 13.83 -0.14
CA THR A 42 19.10 12.81 -0.17
C THR A 42 18.73 12.38 1.24
N TYR A 43 17.54 11.80 1.39
CA TYR A 43 17.12 11.10 2.59
C TYR A 43 16.61 9.70 2.24
N ASN A 44 16.88 8.75 3.10
CA ASN A 44 16.50 7.33 2.97
C ASN A 44 15.58 6.86 4.10
N SER A 45 15.18 7.79 4.96
CA SER A 45 14.25 7.53 6.07
C SER A 45 13.45 8.78 6.39
N ILE A 46 12.31 8.58 7.02
CA ILE A 46 11.43 9.67 7.50
C ILE A 46 11.31 9.52 9.02
N MET A 47 11.64 10.59 9.75
CA MET A 47 11.35 10.67 11.18
C MET A 47 9.89 11.02 11.40
N ILE A 48 9.22 10.26 12.27
CA ILE A 48 7.83 10.44 12.63
C ILE A 48 7.76 10.70 14.15
N PRO A 49 7.53 11.94 14.58
CA PRO A 49 7.39 12.27 15.98
C PRO A 49 6.14 11.62 16.60
N LYS A 50 6.22 11.34 17.91
CA LYS A 50 5.05 10.91 18.70
C LYS A 50 3.88 11.88 18.53
N GLY A 51 2.68 11.32 18.36
CA GLY A 51 1.45 12.08 18.17
C GLY A 51 1.20 12.52 16.72
N HIS A 52 2.15 12.30 15.80
CA HIS A 52 1.95 12.62 14.38
C HIS A 52 0.87 11.72 13.77
N GLU A 53 -0.02 12.32 13.00
CA GLU A 53 -1.00 11.59 12.20
C GLU A 53 -0.40 11.18 10.86
N LEU A 54 -0.61 9.92 10.50
CA LEU A 54 -0.16 9.32 9.25
C LEU A 54 -1.39 8.98 8.41
N PHE A 55 -1.56 9.67 7.31
CA PHE A 55 -2.56 9.33 6.32
C PHE A 55 -1.99 8.30 5.33
N ILE A 56 -2.64 7.15 5.21
CA ILE A 56 -2.21 6.04 4.35
C ILE A 56 -3.24 5.85 3.24
N PRO A 57 -2.96 6.29 2.00
CA PRO A 57 -3.88 6.16 0.87
C PRO A 57 -3.83 4.75 0.29
N LEU A 58 -4.70 3.86 0.74
CA LEU A 58 -4.73 2.45 0.35
C LEU A 58 -5.01 2.27 -1.14
N ASN A 59 -5.91 3.07 -1.70
CA ASN A 59 -6.23 3.04 -3.12
C ASN A 59 -5.01 3.41 -4.00
N VAL A 60 -4.19 4.38 -3.59
CA VAL A 60 -2.98 4.74 -4.33
C VAL A 60 -1.98 3.60 -4.34
N ILE A 61 -1.82 2.90 -3.21
CA ILE A 61 -0.94 1.75 -3.11
C ILE A 61 -1.44 0.61 -4.01
N GLN A 62 -2.75 0.36 -4.02
CA GLN A 62 -3.38 -0.69 -4.84
C GLN A 62 -3.36 -0.41 -6.34
N LEU A 63 -3.14 0.83 -6.76
CA LEU A 63 -3.02 1.24 -8.16
C LEU A 63 -1.59 1.63 -8.55
N SER A 64 -0.61 1.37 -7.68
CA SER A 64 0.79 1.70 -7.92
C SER A 64 1.40 0.83 -9.01
N LYS A 65 1.93 1.44 -10.07
CA LYS A 65 2.66 0.74 -11.12
C LYS A 65 3.92 0.04 -10.61
N GLU A 66 4.55 0.58 -9.59
CA GLU A 66 5.73 -0.02 -8.96
C GLU A 66 5.42 -1.39 -8.36
N LEU A 67 4.20 -1.58 -7.84
CA LEU A 67 3.74 -2.86 -7.28
C LEU A 67 3.07 -3.75 -8.33
N TRP A 68 2.12 -3.20 -9.07
CA TRP A 68 1.17 -3.96 -9.89
C TRP A 68 1.52 -4.01 -11.37
N GLY A 69 2.59 -3.30 -11.81
CA GLY A 69 3.01 -3.24 -13.20
C GLY A 69 2.36 -2.09 -13.99
N GLU A 70 2.69 -2.00 -15.27
CA GLU A 70 2.25 -0.87 -16.11
C GLU A 70 0.73 -0.80 -16.28
N ASP A 71 0.05 -1.96 -16.26
CA ASP A 71 -1.40 -2.08 -16.33
C ASP A 71 -2.10 -1.98 -14.97
N ALA A 72 -1.43 -1.43 -13.95
CA ALA A 72 -1.96 -1.30 -12.58
C ALA A 72 -3.32 -0.60 -12.51
N GLN A 73 -3.60 0.30 -13.43
CA GLN A 73 -4.83 1.09 -13.49
C GLN A 73 -5.91 0.47 -14.40
N ASP A 74 -5.59 -0.64 -15.06
CA ASP A 74 -6.53 -1.36 -15.92
C ASP A 74 -7.25 -2.44 -15.13
N PHE A 75 -8.53 -2.65 -15.43
CA PHE A 75 -9.31 -3.74 -14.86
C PHE A 75 -8.93 -5.05 -15.54
N ASN A 76 -8.07 -5.83 -14.91
CA ASN A 76 -7.54 -7.09 -15.46
C ASN A 76 -7.66 -8.22 -14.43
N PRO A 77 -8.79 -8.93 -14.36
CA PRO A 77 -8.98 -10.04 -13.43
C PRO A 77 -7.98 -11.19 -13.60
N SER A 78 -7.46 -11.39 -14.81
CA SER A 78 -6.51 -12.48 -15.06
C SER A 78 -5.14 -12.27 -14.40
N ARG A 79 -4.82 -11.05 -13.93
CA ARG A 79 -3.60 -10.81 -13.15
C ARG A 79 -3.50 -11.66 -11.88
N TRP A 80 -4.65 -12.07 -11.34
CA TRP A 80 -4.71 -12.90 -10.12
C TRP A 80 -4.29 -14.35 -10.34
N ASP A 81 -4.21 -14.80 -11.59
CA ASP A 81 -3.67 -16.11 -11.93
C ASP A 81 -2.12 -16.11 -11.95
N ASN A 82 -1.53 -14.92 -12.21
CA ASN A 82 -0.08 -14.70 -12.24
C ASN A 82 0.27 -13.32 -11.66
N LEU A 83 0.32 -13.22 -10.35
CA LEU A 83 0.65 -11.98 -9.66
C LEU A 83 2.08 -11.50 -9.98
N PRO A 84 2.31 -10.19 -10.14
CA PRO A 84 3.65 -9.64 -10.27
C PRO A 84 4.55 -10.04 -9.10
N SER A 85 5.82 -10.31 -9.38
CA SER A 85 6.81 -10.65 -8.35
C SER A 85 6.96 -9.54 -7.29
N SER A 86 6.79 -8.30 -7.68
CA SER A 86 6.74 -7.14 -6.78
C SER A 86 5.63 -7.25 -5.72
N VAL A 87 4.45 -7.72 -6.12
CA VAL A 87 3.32 -7.96 -5.20
C VAL A 87 3.59 -9.15 -4.29
N ILE A 88 4.12 -10.25 -4.86
CA ILE A 88 4.41 -11.47 -4.09
C ILE A 88 5.48 -11.19 -3.02
N ASN A 89 6.52 -10.43 -3.38
CA ASN A 89 7.64 -10.12 -2.48
C ASN A 89 7.34 -8.97 -1.51
N ALA A 90 6.32 -8.16 -1.78
CA ALA A 90 5.88 -7.12 -0.87
C ALA A 90 5.22 -7.74 0.38
N LYS A 91 5.51 -7.16 1.54
CA LYS A 91 4.88 -7.55 2.81
C LYS A 91 3.44 -7.00 2.87
N MET A 92 2.60 -7.46 1.98
CA MET A 92 1.20 -7.05 1.90
C MET A 92 0.31 -7.85 2.85
N PRO A 93 -0.89 -7.35 3.18
CA PRO A 93 -1.89 -8.13 3.90
C PRO A 93 -2.23 -9.45 3.20
N PRO A 94 -2.78 -10.43 3.93
CA PRO A 94 -3.27 -11.67 3.31
C PRO A 94 -4.22 -11.39 2.14
N GLY A 95 -4.04 -12.13 1.05
CA GLY A 95 -4.78 -11.93 -0.20
C GLY A 95 -4.31 -10.73 -1.03
N HIS A 96 -3.20 -10.08 -0.67
CA HIS A 96 -2.60 -8.93 -1.37
C HIS A 96 -3.54 -7.72 -1.52
N LEU A 97 -4.54 -7.59 -0.66
CA LEU A 97 -5.53 -6.51 -0.68
C LEU A 97 -5.49 -5.70 0.62
N PHE A 98 -5.16 -4.42 0.53
CA PHE A 98 -5.21 -3.50 1.68
C PHE A 98 -6.63 -3.14 2.10
N ALA A 99 -7.63 -3.36 1.24
CA ALA A 99 -9.03 -3.04 1.52
C ALA A 99 -9.58 -3.68 2.81
N PHE A 100 -9.02 -4.81 3.21
CA PHE A 100 -9.43 -5.54 4.43
C PHE A 100 -8.50 -5.29 5.61
N LEU A 101 -7.42 -4.51 5.43
CA LEU A 101 -6.37 -4.29 6.42
C LEU A 101 -5.75 -5.62 6.92
N SER A 102 -5.00 -5.55 8.02
CA SER A 102 -4.42 -6.73 8.68
C SER A 102 -4.24 -6.47 10.17
N GLY A 103 -3.94 -7.54 10.93
CA GLY A 103 -3.75 -7.48 12.38
C GLY A 103 -5.06 -7.42 13.17
N PRO A 104 -5.02 -6.95 14.43
CA PRO A 104 -6.18 -6.97 15.33
C PRO A 104 -7.38 -6.15 14.85
N ARG A 105 -7.18 -5.26 13.89
CA ARG A 105 -8.22 -4.40 13.31
C ARG A 105 -8.53 -4.74 11.86
N SER A 106 -8.22 -5.96 11.42
CA SER A 106 -8.61 -6.42 10.08
C SER A 106 -10.13 -6.57 9.98
N CYS A 107 -10.64 -6.44 8.75
CA CYS A 107 -12.06 -6.66 8.48
C CYS A 107 -12.49 -8.07 8.88
N VAL A 108 -13.60 -8.18 9.61
CA VAL A 108 -14.16 -9.48 10.03
C VAL A 108 -14.88 -10.21 8.89
N GLY A 109 -15.23 -9.50 7.81
CA GLY A 109 -15.94 -10.03 6.65
C GLY A 109 -15.07 -10.38 5.44
N LYS A 110 -13.76 -10.59 5.65
CA LYS A 110 -12.83 -10.94 4.58
C LYS A 110 -12.87 -12.44 4.27
#